data_4f76e0a8b6b8ba1b13fa7083c69dd68f
#
_entry.id   4f76e0a8b6b8ba1b13fa7083c69dd68f
#
_cell.length_a   1.000
_cell.length_b   1.000
_cell.length_c   1.000
_cell.angle_alpha   90.00
_cell.angle_beta   90.00
_cell.angle_gamma   90.00
#
_symmetry.space_group_name_H-M   'P 1'
#
loop_
_entity.id
_entity.type
_entity.pdbx_description
1 polymer ?
#
loop_
_entity_poly.entity_id
_entity_poly.type
_entity_poly.pdbx_seq_one_letter_code
_entity_poly.pdbx_strand_id
1 'polypeptide(L)'
;MRKKVIGGVFLSVVLVMALPSTAQANSLSTFPTEEETGVPVEIYQTAEVIGSEFNICPELLLAIAERESRFQEDATNGPCKGLMQLNTSCHRNRFEERGWSAEEWNDGYKNMTIAADYLAELFEQYEDVGIVLGVYHGESNAIGRGKSGRLSSYVTKILQRSEELERLAGK
;
A
#
# COMPACT_ATOMS: atom_id res chain seq x y z
N MET A 1 -58.77 58.60 -12.21
CA MET A 1 -58.37 57.34 -12.93
C MET A 1 -57.88 56.35 -11.89
N ARG A 2 -58.67 55.33 -11.58
CA ARG A 2 -58.34 54.33 -10.54
C ARG A 2 -57.80 53.11 -11.24
N LYS A 3 -56.55 52.68 -10.96
CA LYS A 3 -55.99 51.41 -11.44
C LYS A 3 -56.26 50.33 -10.38
N LYS A 4 -56.95 49.28 -10.82
CA LYS A 4 -57.22 48.04 -10.05
C LYS A 4 -55.93 47.25 -9.94
N VAL A 5 -55.58 46.83 -8.70
CA VAL A 5 -54.54 45.88 -8.41
C VAL A 5 -55.21 44.48 -8.38
N ILE A 6 -54.79 43.59 -9.27
CA ILE A 6 -55.23 42.21 -9.29
C ILE A 6 -54.26 41.42 -8.42
N GLY A 7 -54.78 40.88 -7.31
CA GLY A 7 -54.01 39.99 -6.44
C GLY A 7 -53.81 38.61 -7.09
N GLY A 8 -52.56 38.28 -7.34
CA GLY A 8 -52.18 36.95 -7.78
C GLY A 8 -51.93 36.06 -6.54
N VAL A 9 -52.70 34.98 -6.44
CA VAL A 9 -52.50 33.91 -5.46
C VAL A 9 -51.30 33.08 -5.92
N PHE A 10 -50.16 33.17 -5.20
CA PHE A 10 -49.03 32.27 -5.40
C PHE A 10 -49.33 30.94 -4.71
N LEU A 11 -49.61 29.90 -5.47
CA LEU A 11 -49.72 28.53 -5.02
C LEU A 11 -48.28 28.01 -4.83
N SER A 12 -47.81 27.94 -3.60
CA SER A 12 -46.50 27.34 -3.27
C SER A 12 -46.59 25.83 -3.43
N VAL A 13 -46.04 25.33 -4.53
CA VAL A 13 -45.78 23.89 -4.70
C VAL A 13 -44.59 23.52 -3.85
N VAL A 14 -44.83 22.88 -2.71
CA VAL A 14 -43.78 22.24 -1.90
C VAL A 14 -43.34 20.98 -2.63
N LEU A 15 -42.25 21.08 -3.36
CA LEU A 15 -41.57 19.91 -3.94
C LEU A 15 -40.87 19.14 -2.80
N VAL A 16 -41.50 18.09 -2.32
CA VAL A 16 -40.86 17.13 -1.40
C VAL A 16 -39.83 16.37 -2.21
N MET A 17 -38.58 16.79 -2.13
CA MET A 17 -37.43 16.01 -2.60
C MET A 17 -37.34 14.77 -1.73
N ALA A 18 -37.73 13.62 -2.23
CA ALA A 18 -37.45 12.35 -1.62
C ALA A 18 -35.92 12.17 -1.60
N LEU A 19 -35.33 12.14 -0.41
CA LEU A 19 -33.94 11.77 -0.23
C LEU A 19 -33.75 10.32 -0.75
N PRO A 20 -32.74 10.05 -1.56
CA PRO A 20 -32.48 8.68 -1.97
C PRO A 20 -32.19 7.84 -0.74
N SER A 21 -32.88 6.72 -0.67
CA SER A 21 -32.69 5.66 0.32
C SER A 21 -31.20 5.30 0.44
N THR A 22 -30.75 5.05 1.68
CA THR A 22 -29.38 4.68 2.09
C THR A 22 -28.89 3.32 1.54
N ALA A 23 -29.44 2.84 0.42
CA ALA A 23 -29.08 1.57 -0.20
C ALA A 23 -28.00 1.67 -1.30
N GLN A 24 -27.32 2.80 -1.45
CA GLN A 24 -26.33 3.02 -2.52
C GLN A 24 -24.92 3.35 -2.03
N ALA A 25 -24.61 3.00 -0.77
CA ALA A 25 -23.26 3.17 -0.20
C ALA A 25 -22.36 1.92 -0.37
N ASN A 26 -22.80 0.87 -1.05
CA ASN A 26 -22.06 -0.40 -1.16
C ASN A 26 -21.45 -0.68 -2.54
N SER A 27 -21.12 0.33 -3.32
CA SER A 27 -20.43 0.10 -4.59
C SER A 27 -19.26 1.04 -4.79
N LEU A 28 -18.21 0.95 -3.98
CA LEU A 28 -16.91 1.58 -4.29
C LEU A 28 -15.78 1.09 -3.36
N SER A 29 -15.76 -0.17 -2.94
CA SER A 29 -14.50 -0.76 -2.57
C SER A 29 -14.01 -1.54 -3.78
N THR A 30 -13.15 -0.92 -4.57
CA THR A 30 -12.44 -1.59 -5.67
C THR A 30 -11.33 -2.50 -5.17
N PHE A 31 -11.17 -2.58 -3.87
CA PHE A 31 -10.15 -3.39 -3.22
C PHE A 31 -10.78 -4.66 -2.61
N PRO A 32 -10.08 -5.78 -2.66
CA PRO A 32 -10.51 -6.98 -1.97
C PRO A 32 -10.56 -6.73 -0.45
N THR A 33 -11.46 -7.43 0.23
CA THR A 33 -11.67 -7.26 1.67
C THR A 33 -10.54 -7.90 2.49
N GLU A 34 -10.42 -7.49 3.74
CA GLU A 34 -9.50 -8.12 4.70
C GLU A 34 -9.83 -9.61 4.91
N GLU A 35 -11.12 -9.99 4.86
CA GLU A 35 -11.54 -11.39 4.97
C GLU A 35 -11.03 -12.24 3.80
N GLU A 36 -10.98 -11.67 2.59
CA GLU A 36 -10.49 -12.35 1.39
C GLU A 36 -8.98 -12.43 1.31
N THR A 37 -8.29 -11.38 1.75
CA THR A 37 -6.84 -11.24 1.60
C THR A 37 -6.04 -11.59 2.85
N GLY A 38 -6.63 -11.43 4.04
CA GLY A 38 -5.91 -11.43 5.32
C GLY A 38 -5.05 -10.17 5.52
N VAL A 39 -5.20 -9.14 4.68
CA VAL A 39 -4.45 -7.88 4.76
C VAL A 39 -5.31 -6.82 5.44
N PRO A 40 -4.83 -6.14 6.51
CA PRO A 40 -5.55 -5.02 7.12
C PRO A 40 -5.82 -3.91 6.09
N VAL A 41 -7.04 -3.37 6.10
CA VAL A 41 -7.52 -2.41 5.08
C VAL A 41 -6.61 -1.19 4.99
N GLU A 42 -6.16 -0.65 6.12
CA GLU A 42 -5.29 0.53 6.17
C GLU A 42 -3.92 0.25 5.53
N ILE A 43 -3.39 -0.96 5.70
CA ILE A 43 -2.11 -1.36 5.10
C ILE A 43 -2.28 -1.57 3.60
N TYR A 44 -3.43 -2.14 3.18
CA TYR A 44 -3.73 -2.28 1.75
C TYR A 44 -3.78 -0.91 1.06
N GLN A 45 -4.53 0.05 1.62
CA GLN A 45 -4.62 1.42 1.10
C GLN A 45 -3.25 2.12 1.07
N THR A 46 -2.45 1.92 2.11
CA THR A 46 -1.09 2.44 2.18
C THR A 46 -0.22 1.89 1.05
N ALA A 47 -0.28 0.59 0.80
CA ALA A 47 0.48 -0.06 -0.28
C ALA A 47 0.07 0.44 -1.67
N GLU A 48 -1.22 0.69 -1.91
CA GLU A 48 -1.71 1.25 -3.18
C GLU A 48 -1.15 2.66 -3.44
N VAL A 49 -1.17 3.52 -2.43
CA VAL A 49 -0.62 4.89 -2.55
C VAL A 49 0.88 4.84 -2.82
N ILE A 50 1.62 4.08 -2.02
CA ILE A 50 3.08 3.99 -2.12
C ILE A 50 3.49 3.27 -3.40
N GLY A 51 2.81 2.18 -3.76
CA GLY A 51 3.06 1.44 -5.00
C GLY A 51 2.91 2.33 -6.24
N SER A 52 1.88 3.19 -6.24
CA SER A 52 1.69 4.19 -7.30
C SER A 52 2.80 5.24 -7.33
N GLU A 53 3.28 5.72 -6.16
CA GLU A 53 4.36 6.71 -6.06
C GLU A 53 5.68 6.17 -6.63
N PHE A 54 6.03 4.93 -6.31
CA PHE A 54 7.32 4.32 -6.67
C PHE A 54 7.26 3.40 -7.89
N ASN A 55 6.10 3.28 -8.55
CA ASN A 55 5.88 2.35 -9.66
C ASN A 55 6.23 0.89 -9.28
N ILE A 56 5.82 0.48 -8.09
CA ILE A 56 5.98 -0.88 -7.57
C ILE A 56 4.57 -1.48 -7.39
N CYS A 57 4.42 -2.76 -7.76
CA CYS A 57 3.17 -3.50 -7.54
C CYS A 57 2.78 -3.46 -6.05
N PRO A 58 1.60 -2.93 -5.68
CA PRO A 58 1.16 -2.87 -4.29
C PRO A 58 1.15 -4.24 -3.61
N GLU A 59 0.74 -5.28 -4.33
CA GLU A 59 0.68 -6.64 -3.83
C GLU A 59 2.07 -7.20 -3.49
N LEU A 60 3.12 -6.73 -4.19
CA LEU A 60 4.50 -7.07 -3.82
C LEU A 60 4.90 -6.42 -2.50
N LEU A 61 4.54 -5.14 -2.27
CA LEU A 61 4.78 -4.47 -0.99
C LEU A 61 4.04 -5.17 0.15
N LEU A 62 2.79 -5.58 -0.08
CA LEU A 62 1.98 -6.33 0.89
C LEU A 62 2.57 -7.69 1.20
N ALA A 63 3.01 -8.44 0.20
CA ALA A 63 3.64 -9.75 0.39
C ALA A 63 4.96 -9.64 1.19
N ILE A 64 5.75 -8.57 0.98
CA ILE A 64 6.93 -8.28 1.79
C ILE A 64 6.52 -7.96 3.22
N ALA A 65 5.58 -7.03 3.45
CA ALA A 65 5.12 -6.63 4.78
C ALA A 65 4.58 -7.83 5.59
N GLU A 66 3.78 -8.69 4.96
CA GLU A 66 3.29 -9.92 5.59
C GLU A 66 4.44 -10.85 5.98
N ARG A 67 5.42 -11.00 5.12
CA ARG A 67 6.58 -11.87 5.35
C ARG A 67 7.49 -11.35 6.44
N GLU A 68 7.71 -10.03 6.50
CA GLU A 68 8.64 -9.38 7.41
C GLU A 68 8.08 -9.21 8.83
N SER A 69 6.82 -8.78 8.95
CA SER A 69 6.25 -8.41 10.23
C SER A 69 4.88 -9.03 10.54
N ARG A 70 4.26 -9.72 9.59
CA ARG A 70 2.83 -10.10 9.66
C ARG A 70 1.94 -8.88 9.88
N PHE A 71 2.26 -7.80 9.18
CA PHE A 71 1.59 -6.50 9.26
C PHE A 71 1.70 -5.79 10.63
N GLN A 72 2.69 -6.15 11.46
CA GLN A 72 2.92 -5.49 12.75
C GLN A 72 3.87 -4.30 12.57
N GLU A 73 3.35 -3.08 12.76
CA GLU A 73 4.12 -1.85 12.57
C GLU A 73 5.21 -1.64 13.61
N ASP A 74 5.03 -2.20 14.81
CA ASP A 74 5.96 -2.14 15.93
C ASP A 74 6.92 -3.34 16.04
N ALA A 75 6.93 -4.20 15.00
CA ALA A 75 7.80 -5.38 15.00
C ALA A 75 9.28 -5.00 15.06
N THR A 76 10.04 -5.75 15.85
CA THR A 76 11.50 -5.58 15.97
C THR A 76 12.22 -6.91 15.91
N ASN A 77 13.28 -6.97 15.10
CA ASN A 77 14.18 -8.13 15.01
C ASN A 77 15.63 -7.65 14.90
N GLY A 78 16.29 -7.49 16.05
CA GLY A 78 17.64 -6.91 16.11
C GLY A 78 17.65 -5.46 15.53
N PRO A 79 18.47 -5.19 14.51
CA PRO A 79 18.51 -3.86 13.88
C PRO A 79 17.32 -3.59 12.94
N CYS A 80 16.58 -4.63 12.55
CA CYS A 80 15.44 -4.52 11.63
C CYS A 80 14.17 -4.18 12.39
N LYS A 81 13.43 -3.20 11.88
CA LYS A 81 12.29 -2.60 12.58
C LYS A 81 11.13 -2.27 11.65
N GLY A 82 9.93 -2.31 12.22
CA GLY A 82 8.70 -1.85 11.60
C GLY A 82 8.08 -2.83 10.63
N LEU A 83 7.06 -2.35 9.94
CA LEU A 83 6.23 -3.12 9.01
C LEU A 83 7.05 -3.88 7.96
N MET A 84 8.09 -3.25 7.41
CA MET A 84 8.94 -3.77 6.34
C MET A 84 10.31 -4.27 6.84
N GLN A 85 10.52 -4.35 8.16
CA GLN A 85 11.75 -4.81 8.82
C GLN A 85 13.02 -4.16 8.28
N LEU A 86 13.01 -2.83 8.18
CA LEU A 86 14.15 -2.06 7.73
C LEU A 86 15.23 -1.95 8.80
N ASN A 87 16.50 -2.10 8.43
CA ASN A 87 17.61 -1.68 9.27
C ASN A 87 17.68 -0.15 9.28
N THR A 88 17.07 0.48 10.31
CA THR A 88 16.92 1.93 10.40
C THR A 88 18.24 2.70 10.42
N SER A 89 19.32 2.07 10.87
CA SER A 89 20.67 2.68 10.82
C SER A 89 21.20 2.78 9.39
N CYS A 90 20.93 1.78 8.54
CA CYS A 90 21.34 1.77 7.13
C CYS A 90 20.51 2.72 6.28
N HIS A 91 19.26 2.94 6.66
CA HIS A 91 18.30 3.76 5.90
C HIS A 91 18.02 5.13 6.54
N ARG A 92 18.81 5.55 7.54
CA ARG A 92 18.64 6.84 8.24
C ARG A 92 18.56 8.02 7.27
N ASN A 93 19.45 8.09 6.30
CA ASN A 93 19.48 9.18 5.32
C ASN A 93 18.18 9.28 4.52
N ARG A 94 17.52 8.15 4.16
CA ARG A 94 16.26 8.15 3.44
C ARG A 94 15.12 8.77 4.26
N PHE A 95 15.11 8.54 5.58
CA PHE A 95 14.19 9.22 6.49
C PHE A 95 14.46 10.72 6.52
N GLU A 96 15.73 11.12 6.70
CA GLU A 96 16.15 12.52 6.81
C GLU A 96 15.86 13.32 5.53
N GLU A 97 16.08 12.76 4.36
CA GLU A 97 15.79 13.38 3.05
C GLU A 97 14.28 13.65 2.85
N ARG A 98 13.42 12.91 3.54
CA ARG A 98 11.97 13.13 3.57
C ARG A 98 11.51 14.02 4.73
N GLY A 99 12.45 14.56 5.52
CA GLY A 99 12.16 15.37 6.69
C GLY A 99 11.64 14.57 7.88
N TRP A 100 11.87 13.26 7.92
CA TRP A 100 11.46 12.36 8.99
C TRP A 100 12.63 11.96 9.86
N SER A 101 12.34 11.57 11.12
CA SER A 101 13.32 10.92 11.99
C SER A 101 13.34 9.40 11.74
N ALA A 102 14.51 8.80 11.78
CA ALA A 102 14.62 7.34 11.75
C ALA A 102 14.00 6.66 12.99
N GLU A 103 13.70 7.42 14.03
CA GLU A 103 12.97 6.93 15.22
C GLU A 103 11.47 6.77 14.98
N GLU A 104 10.93 7.29 13.87
CA GLU A 104 9.54 7.12 13.45
C GLU A 104 9.33 5.83 12.63
N TRP A 105 10.21 4.87 12.77
CA TRP A 105 10.18 3.59 12.05
C TRP A 105 8.92 2.75 12.30
N ASN A 106 8.20 2.98 13.39
CA ASN A 106 6.95 2.30 13.75
C ASN A 106 5.69 2.96 13.16
N ASP A 107 5.84 4.00 12.35
CA ASP A 107 4.79 4.53 11.50
C ASP A 107 4.77 3.68 10.21
N GLY A 108 3.71 2.91 9.99
CA GLY A 108 3.60 1.97 8.87
C GLY A 108 3.73 2.63 7.52
N TYR A 109 3.14 3.81 7.33
CA TYR A 109 3.27 4.58 6.09
C TYR A 109 4.72 4.99 5.83
N LYS A 110 5.40 5.58 6.83
CA LYS A 110 6.80 6.00 6.71
C LYS A 110 7.71 4.81 6.46
N ASN A 111 7.53 3.73 7.21
CA ASN A 111 8.35 2.53 7.09
C ASN A 111 8.20 1.89 5.70
N MET A 112 6.98 1.73 5.20
CA MET A 112 6.74 1.20 3.85
C MET A 112 7.26 2.15 2.75
N THR A 113 7.13 3.47 2.93
CA THR A 113 7.67 4.47 2.00
C THR A 113 9.20 4.33 1.85
N ILE A 114 9.92 4.21 2.98
CA ILE A 114 11.40 4.04 2.94
C ILE A 114 11.78 2.69 2.32
N ALA A 115 11.00 1.63 2.57
CA ALA A 115 11.21 0.34 1.93
C ALA A 115 11.00 0.39 0.42
N ALA A 116 9.95 1.06 -0.04
CA ALA A 116 9.66 1.24 -1.46
C ALA A 116 10.72 2.08 -2.17
N ASP A 117 11.23 3.14 -1.53
CA ASP A 117 12.35 3.93 -2.02
C ASP A 117 13.63 3.08 -2.20
N TYR A 118 13.91 2.20 -1.24
CA TYR A 118 15.03 1.27 -1.36
C TYR A 118 14.79 0.20 -2.44
N LEU A 119 13.59 -0.35 -2.53
CA LEU A 119 13.24 -1.30 -3.58
C LEU A 119 13.33 -0.68 -4.97
N ALA A 120 12.90 0.57 -5.15
CA ALA A 120 13.00 1.30 -6.41
C ALA A 120 14.47 1.42 -6.86
N GLU A 121 15.38 1.80 -5.94
CA GLU A 121 16.82 1.80 -6.22
C GLU A 121 17.34 0.41 -6.63
N LEU A 122 16.88 -0.64 -5.95
CA LEU A 122 17.28 -2.00 -6.30
C LEU A 122 16.75 -2.42 -7.67
N PHE A 123 15.52 -2.01 -8.05
CA PHE A 123 14.98 -2.25 -9.39
C PHE A 123 15.72 -1.48 -10.48
N GLU A 124 16.28 -0.30 -10.17
CA GLU A 124 17.18 0.41 -11.11
C GLU A 124 18.50 -0.33 -11.32
N GLN A 125 19.00 -1.02 -10.30
CA GLN A 125 20.25 -1.77 -10.38
C GLN A 125 20.07 -3.17 -10.98
N TYR A 126 18.94 -3.82 -10.73
CA TYR A 126 18.68 -5.21 -11.07
C TYR A 126 17.31 -5.34 -11.74
N GLU A 127 17.26 -5.82 -12.97
CA GLU A 127 16.01 -6.06 -13.69
C GLU A 127 15.23 -7.29 -13.16
N ASP A 128 15.92 -8.22 -12.49
CA ASP A 128 15.37 -9.47 -11.98
C ASP A 128 14.80 -9.30 -10.56
N VAL A 129 13.49 -9.48 -10.43
CA VAL A 129 12.78 -9.34 -9.15
C VAL A 129 13.30 -10.30 -8.06
N GLY A 130 13.77 -11.48 -8.46
CA GLY A 130 14.35 -12.45 -7.52
C GLY A 130 15.67 -11.97 -6.94
N ILE A 131 16.48 -11.26 -7.75
CA ILE A 131 17.70 -10.60 -7.28
C ILE A 131 17.33 -9.46 -6.33
N VAL A 132 16.39 -8.59 -6.73
CA VAL A 132 15.93 -7.46 -5.90
C VAL A 132 15.49 -7.93 -4.52
N LEU A 133 14.59 -8.89 -4.46
CA LEU A 133 14.08 -9.44 -3.19
C LEU A 133 15.15 -10.14 -2.36
N GLY A 134 16.07 -10.87 -3.01
CA GLY A 134 17.18 -11.51 -2.32
C GLY A 134 18.16 -10.49 -1.73
N VAL A 135 18.46 -9.40 -2.44
CA VAL A 135 19.30 -8.30 -1.95
C VAL A 135 18.61 -7.55 -0.82
N TYR A 136 17.32 -7.23 -0.99
CA TYR A 136 16.49 -6.62 0.06
C TYR A 136 16.55 -7.42 1.37
N HIS A 137 16.42 -8.73 1.30
CA HIS A 137 16.51 -9.64 2.46
C HIS A 137 17.94 -9.82 3.00
N GLY A 138 18.97 -9.28 2.33
CA GLY A 138 20.36 -9.41 2.75
C GLY A 138 21.00 -10.77 2.46
N GLU A 139 20.50 -11.49 1.44
CA GLU A 139 21.09 -12.78 1.03
C GLU A 139 22.50 -12.60 0.42
N SER A 140 23.50 -13.24 0.99
CA SER A 140 24.90 -13.12 0.55
C SER A 140 25.18 -13.53 -0.90
N ASN A 141 24.29 -14.32 -1.52
CA ASN A 141 24.41 -14.80 -2.91
C ASN A 141 23.14 -14.53 -3.74
N ALA A 142 22.42 -13.45 -3.48
CA ALA A 142 21.21 -13.08 -4.19
C ALA A 142 21.44 -13.01 -5.71
N ILE A 143 22.48 -12.29 -6.15
CA ILE A 143 22.82 -12.11 -7.56
C ILE A 143 23.15 -13.45 -8.23
N GLY A 144 23.96 -14.30 -7.60
CA GLY A 144 24.34 -15.62 -8.16
C GLY A 144 23.14 -16.54 -8.28
N ARG A 145 22.21 -16.50 -7.33
CA ARG A 145 20.95 -17.26 -7.36
C ARG A 145 20.05 -16.80 -8.48
N GLY A 146 19.77 -15.49 -8.57
CA GLY A 146 18.93 -14.92 -9.62
C GLY A 146 19.46 -15.25 -11.02
N LYS A 147 20.73 -14.99 -11.28
CA LYS A 147 21.37 -15.34 -12.57
C LYS A 147 21.29 -16.83 -12.94
N SER A 148 21.18 -17.71 -11.97
CA SER A 148 21.01 -19.16 -12.19
C SER A 148 19.54 -19.62 -12.17
N GLY A 149 18.58 -18.71 -12.03
CA GLY A 149 17.14 -19.02 -11.93
C GLY A 149 16.76 -19.78 -10.65
N ARG A 150 17.65 -19.80 -9.63
CA ARG A 150 17.39 -20.48 -8.35
C ARG A 150 16.97 -19.48 -7.30
N LEU A 151 15.70 -19.42 -7.03
CA LEU A 151 15.15 -18.56 -5.99
C LEU A 151 15.31 -19.16 -4.59
N SER A 152 15.50 -18.30 -3.59
CA SER A 152 15.45 -18.76 -2.19
C SER A 152 14.00 -19.02 -1.76
N SER A 153 13.83 -19.70 -0.64
CA SER A 153 12.49 -19.91 -0.06
C SER A 153 11.83 -18.58 0.33
N TYR A 154 12.61 -17.58 0.73
CA TYR A 154 12.12 -16.24 1.02
C TYR A 154 11.51 -15.61 -0.24
N VAL A 155 12.29 -15.51 -1.30
CA VAL A 155 11.88 -14.91 -2.58
C VAL A 155 10.67 -15.67 -3.16
N THR A 156 10.72 -17.00 -3.20
CA THR A 156 9.61 -17.82 -3.73
C THR A 156 8.30 -17.55 -3.01
N LYS A 157 8.32 -17.45 -1.68
CA LYS A 157 7.10 -17.21 -0.90
C LYS A 157 6.51 -15.81 -1.14
N ILE A 158 7.36 -14.79 -1.27
CA ILE A 158 6.90 -13.44 -1.56
C ILE A 158 6.25 -13.38 -2.94
N LEU A 159 6.89 -13.92 -3.97
CA LEU A 159 6.33 -13.93 -5.32
C LEU A 159 5.00 -14.68 -5.39
N GLN A 160 4.91 -15.85 -4.78
CA GLN A 160 3.65 -16.62 -4.71
C GLN A 160 2.54 -15.84 -4.01
N ARG A 161 2.87 -15.13 -2.93
CA ARG A 161 1.89 -14.33 -2.18
C ARG A 161 1.47 -13.08 -2.95
N SER A 162 2.41 -12.41 -3.63
CA SER A 162 2.09 -11.28 -4.51
C SER A 162 1.11 -11.69 -5.62
N GLU A 163 1.40 -12.79 -6.33
CA GLU A 163 0.53 -13.33 -7.38
C GLU A 163 -0.87 -13.73 -6.84
N GLU A 164 -0.94 -14.25 -5.62
CA GLU A 164 -2.23 -14.56 -4.98
C GLU A 164 -3.04 -13.29 -4.71
N LEU A 165 -2.41 -12.26 -4.16
CA LEU A 165 -3.05 -10.98 -3.88
C LEU A 165 -3.51 -10.28 -5.18
N GLU A 166 -2.70 -10.30 -6.25
CA GLU A 166 -3.07 -9.78 -7.56
C GLU A 166 -4.33 -10.46 -8.10
N ARG A 167 -4.42 -11.80 -8.01
CA ARG A 167 -5.62 -12.55 -8.43
C ARG A 167 -6.85 -12.16 -7.61
N LEU A 168 -6.69 -11.96 -6.30
CA LEU A 168 -7.80 -11.52 -5.43
C LEU A 168 -8.24 -10.09 -5.75
N ALA A 169 -7.30 -9.24 -6.19
CA ALA A 169 -7.58 -7.88 -6.64
C ALA A 169 -8.14 -7.82 -8.09
N GLY A 170 -8.25 -8.96 -8.78
CA GLY A 170 -8.77 -9.01 -10.14
C GLY A 170 -7.79 -8.50 -11.21
N LYS A 171 -6.49 -8.57 -10.92
CA LYS A 171 -5.37 -8.17 -11.80
C LYS A 171 -4.79 -9.38 -12.54
#